data_cfec68f9fe3e34453b3933ddecd08978
#
_entry.id   cfec68f9fe3e34453b3933ddecd08978
#
_cell.length_a   1.000
_cell.length_b   1.000
_cell.length_c   1.000
_cell.angle_alpha   90.00
_cell.angle_beta   90.00
_cell.angle_gamma   90.00
#
_symmetry.space_group_name_H-M   'P 1'
#
loop_
_entity.id
_entity.type
_entity.pdbx_description
1 polymer ?
#
loop_
_entity_poly.entity_id
_entity_poly.type
_entity_poly.pdbx_seq_one_letter_code
_entity_poly.pdbx_strand_id
1 'polypeptide(L)'
;HIHIAEQQKEVDDCLAWSGERPVEWLYNHLPVDSRWCLIHATHLTPQETMKIATSGAVAGLCLTTEANLGDGLFPGPQYLEHNGVWGIGSDSHISVSVSEDLRLFEYGQRLIAQRRNRLIVPGEPHVGNVLYQGALRGGARALGQNIGQLSVGYRADLVVLDSQNPFIASAEDQMLLNRWIFACSSNPITAVMTGGRWVIEDGHHHKEE
;
A
#
# COMPACT_ATOMS: atom_id res chain seq x y z
N HIS A 1 9.51 -9.80 -7.76
CA HIS A 1 8.69 -8.63 -8.06
C HIS A 1 8.65 -8.43 -9.57
N ILE A 2 7.48 -8.10 -10.13
CA ILE A 2 7.28 -7.82 -11.54
C ILE A 2 6.23 -6.71 -11.70
N HIS A 3 6.48 -5.72 -12.59
CA HIS A 3 5.45 -4.76 -13.00
C HIS A 3 4.44 -5.47 -13.90
N ILE A 4 3.16 -5.19 -13.72
CA ILE A 4 2.11 -5.85 -14.49
C ILE A 4 0.85 -5.00 -14.56
N ALA A 5 0.28 -4.90 -15.76
CA ALA A 5 -0.97 -4.21 -16.03
C ALA A 5 -1.00 -2.78 -15.45
N GLU A 6 0.13 -2.07 -15.49
CA GLU A 6 0.26 -0.70 -14.99
C GLU A 6 -0.56 0.26 -15.83
N GLN A 7 -0.37 0.21 -17.16
CA GLN A 7 -1.01 1.11 -18.11
C GLN A 7 -1.94 0.36 -19.06
N GLN A 8 -2.99 1.02 -19.50
CA GLN A 8 -3.92 0.42 -20.47
C GLN A 8 -3.19 -0.01 -21.76
N LYS A 9 -2.18 0.76 -22.19
CA LYS A 9 -1.37 0.41 -23.36
C LYS A 9 -0.66 -0.94 -23.21
N GLU A 10 -0.13 -1.26 -22.05
CA GLU A 10 0.49 -2.58 -21.77
C GLU A 10 -0.54 -3.71 -21.94
N VAL A 11 -1.76 -3.50 -21.43
CA VAL A 11 -2.85 -4.47 -21.57
C VAL A 11 -3.19 -4.69 -23.05
N ASP A 12 -3.32 -3.60 -23.83
CA ASP A 12 -3.66 -3.67 -25.25
C ASP A 12 -2.55 -4.34 -26.08
N ASP A 13 -1.29 -4.01 -25.79
CA ASP A 13 -0.12 -4.61 -26.45
C ASP A 13 -0.02 -6.11 -26.15
N CYS A 14 -0.25 -6.52 -24.91
CA CYS A 14 -0.21 -7.92 -24.50
C CYS A 14 -1.33 -8.72 -25.17
N LEU A 15 -2.54 -8.17 -25.20
CA LEU A 15 -3.67 -8.78 -25.91
C LEU A 15 -3.37 -8.93 -27.41
N ALA A 16 -2.79 -7.91 -28.04
CA ALA A 16 -2.43 -7.97 -29.46
C ALA A 16 -1.35 -9.01 -29.76
N TRP A 17 -0.41 -9.20 -28.84
CA TRP A 17 0.70 -10.14 -28.99
C TRP A 17 0.30 -11.57 -28.66
N SER A 18 -0.38 -11.82 -27.55
CA SER A 18 -0.61 -13.17 -26.99
C SER A 18 -2.07 -13.65 -27.09
N GLY A 19 -3.00 -12.72 -27.29
CA GLY A 19 -4.44 -13.00 -27.17
C GLY A 19 -4.95 -13.05 -25.72
N GLU A 20 -4.08 -12.80 -24.74
CA GLU A 20 -4.39 -12.82 -23.30
C GLU A 20 -4.02 -11.49 -22.66
N ARG A 21 -4.70 -11.12 -21.57
CA ARG A 21 -4.32 -9.99 -20.74
C ARG A 21 -3.05 -10.29 -19.94
N PRO A 22 -2.27 -9.30 -19.47
CA PRO A 22 -1.00 -9.53 -18.79
C PRO A 22 -1.10 -10.50 -17.59
N VAL A 23 -2.09 -10.27 -16.71
CA VAL A 23 -2.29 -11.13 -15.53
C VAL A 23 -2.77 -12.52 -15.92
N GLU A 24 -3.68 -12.62 -16.87
CA GLU A 24 -4.16 -13.90 -17.41
C GLU A 24 -3.00 -14.70 -17.99
N TRP A 25 -2.20 -14.07 -18.85
CA TRP A 25 -1.00 -14.68 -19.46
C TRP A 25 -0.02 -15.16 -18.39
N LEU A 26 0.28 -14.32 -17.40
CA LEU A 26 1.23 -14.65 -16.33
C LEU A 26 0.78 -15.92 -15.59
N TYR A 27 -0.49 -16.00 -15.19
CA TYR A 27 -1.01 -17.14 -14.44
C TYR A 27 -1.19 -18.42 -15.27
N ASN A 28 -1.31 -18.31 -16.59
CA ASN A 28 -1.39 -19.46 -17.48
C ASN A 28 -0.01 -20.07 -17.78
N HIS A 29 1.06 -19.28 -17.64
CA HIS A 29 2.41 -19.70 -18.02
C HIS A 29 3.35 -19.90 -16.84
N LEU A 30 3.06 -19.32 -15.67
CA LEU A 30 3.95 -19.35 -14.51
C LEU A 30 3.18 -19.72 -13.21
N PRO A 31 3.83 -20.45 -12.28
CA PRO A 31 3.23 -20.82 -11.01
C PRO A 31 3.25 -19.62 -10.03
N VAL A 32 2.34 -18.68 -10.21
CA VAL A 32 2.23 -17.50 -9.34
C VAL A 32 1.62 -17.90 -8.00
N ASP A 33 2.34 -17.63 -6.92
CA ASP A 33 1.96 -17.95 -5.55
C ASP A 33 2.35 -16.81 -4.56
N SER A 34 2.32 -17.11 -3.27
CA SER A 34 2.61 -16.18 -2.19
C SER A 34 4.04 -15.59 -2.17
N ARG A 35 4.94 -16.07 -3.00
CA ARG A 35 6.32 -15.56 -3.16
C ARG A 35 6.41 -14.42 -4.18
N TRP A 36 5.33 -14.15 -4.90
CA TRP A 36 5.29 -13.14 -5.93
C TRP A 36 4.80 -11.80 -5.38
N CYS A 37 5.32 -10.72 -5.94
CA CYS A 37 4.81 -9.37 -5.76
C CYS A 37 4.54 -8.77 -7.14
N LEU A 38 3.28 -8.49 -7.41
CA LEU A 38 2.77 -7.93 -8.67
C LEU A 38 2.63 -6.43 -8.47
N ILE A 39 3.54 -5.67 -9.09
CA ILE A 39 3.62 -4.22 -8.91
C ILE A 39 2.57 -3.53 -9.81
N HIS A 40 1.93 -2.51 -9.28
CA HIS A 40 0.81 -1.75 -9.82
C HIS A 40 -0.48 -2.57 -9.89
N ALA A 41 -0.58 -3.51 -10.83
CA ALA A 41 -1.79 -4.29 -11.07
C ALA A 41 -3.04 -3.38 -11.20
N THR A 42 -2.89 -2.24 -11.89
CA THR A 42 -3.88 -1.15 -11.95
C THR A 42 -5.09 -1.55 -12.78
N HIS A 43 -4.83 -2.12 -13.97
CA HIS A 43 -5.87 -2.47 -14.94
C HIS A 43 -6.26 -3.95 -14.86
N LEU A 44 -7.06 -4.29 -13.86
CA LEU A 44 -7.54 -5.65 -13.62
C LEU A 44 -9.02 -5.81 -13.97
N THR A 45 -9.37 -6.97 -14.51
CA THR A 45 -10.76 -7.45 -14.51
C THR A 45 -11.14 -7.96 -13.13
N PRO A 46 -12.45 -8.10 -12.82
CA PRO A 46 -12.90 -8.73 -11.57
C PRO A 46 -12.32 -10.13 -11.34
N GLN A 47 -12.16 -10.91 -12.41
CA GLN A 47 -11.59 -12.26 -12.35
C GLN A 47 -10.10 -12.24 -12.03
N GLU A 48 -9.34 -11.34 -12.66
CA GLU A 48 -7.92 -11.15 -12.35
C GLU A 48 -7.72 -10.65 -10.92
N THR A 49 -8.54 -9.71 -10.46
CA THR A 49 -8.52 -9.21 -9.07
C THR A 49 -8.70 -10.35 -8.06
N MET A 50 -9.71 -11.19 -8.25
CA MET A 50 -9.95 -12.35 -7.41
C MET A 50 -8.80 -13.36 -7.49
N LYS A 51 -8.28 -13.60 -8.69
CA LYS A 51 -7.18 -14.58 -8.93
C LYS A 51 -5.90 -14.16 -8.19
N ILE A 52 -5.51 -12.88 -8.26
CA ILE A 52 -4.35 -12.36 -7.52
C ILE A 52 -4.61 -12.48 -6.01
N ALA A 53 -5.75 -12.00 -5.51
CA ALA A 53 -6.07 -12.02 -4.09
C ALA A 53 -6.01 -13.43 -3.50
N THR A 54 -6.57 -14.42 -4.21
CA THR A 54 -6.65 -15.82 -3.73
C THR A 54 -5.37 -16.64 -3.92
N SER A 55 -4.46 -16.22 -4.80
CA SER A 55 -3.16 -16.89 -4.99
C SER A 55 -2.19 -16.67 -3.84
N GLY A 56 -2.45 -15.63 -3.03
CA GLY A 56 -1.57 -15.19 -1.97
C GLY A 56 -0.41 -14.30 -2.44
N ALA A 57 -0.29 -14.01 -3.74
CA ALA A 57 0.64 -13.00 -4.24
C ALA A 57 0.32 -11.62 -3.65
N VAL A 58 1.35 -10.79 -3.50
CA VAL A 58 1.20 -9.42 -3.00
C VAL A 58 0.91 -8.49 -4.17
N ALA A 59 -0.09 -7.63 -4.05
CA ALA A 59 -0.21 -6.47 -4.92
C ALA A 59 0.66 -5.33 -4.37
N GLY A 60 1.65 -4.89 -5.11
CA GLY A 60 2.54 -3.78 -4.75
C GLY A 60 2.06 -2.49 -5.39
N LEU A 61 1.36 -1.65 -4.63
CA LEU A 61 0.71 -0.44 -5.13
C LEU A 61 1.66 0.75 -5.07
N CYS A 62 1.69 1.56 -6.12
CA CYS A 62 2.53 2.75 -6.24
C CYS A 62 1.66 3.98 -6.50
N LEU A 63 0.77 4.27 -5.56
CA LEU A 63 -0.38 5.15 -5.75
C LEU A 63 -0.03 6.59 -6.14
N THR A 64 1.06 7.12 -5.59
CA THR A 64 1.54 8.46 -5.97
C THR A 64 2.12 8.47 -7.39
N THR A 65 2.84 7.44 -7.80
CA THR A 65 3.33 7.28 -9.19
C THR A 65 2.16 7.07 -10.15
N GLU A 66 1.25 6.15 -9.86
CA GLU A 66 0.06 5.86 -10.66
C GLU A 66 -0.82 7.11 -10.87
N ALA A 67 -0.97 7.93 -9.82
CA ALA A 67 -1.68 9.21 -9.93
C ALA A 67 -0.91 10.25 -10.76
N ASN A 68 0.42 10.34 -10.59
CA ASN A 68 1.26 11.28 -11.32
C ASN A 68 1.32 10.98 -12.83
N LEU A 69 1.35 9.69 -13.18
CA LEU A 69 1.35 9.23 -14.57
C LEU A 69 -0.06 9.16 -15.17
N GLY A 70 -1.09 9.17 -14.34
CA GLY A 70 -2.49 9.03 -14.79
C GLY A 70 -2.83 7.61 -15.20
N ASP A 71 -2.20 6.61 -14.59
CA ASP A 71 -2.37 5.21 -14.96
C ASP A 71 -3.76 4.68 -14.62
N GLY A 72 -4.29 5.04 -13.46
CA GLY A 72 -5.62 4.62 -13.03
C GLY A 72 -5.68 4.30 -11.53
N LEU A 73 -6.65 3.47 -11.14
CA LEU A 73 -6.87 3.10 -9.75
C LEU A 73 -7.03 1.59 -9.59
N PHE A 74 -6.22 1.01 -8.73
CA PHE A 74 -6.34 -0.40 -8.34
C PHE A 74 -7.72 -0.71 -7.73
N PRO A 75 -8.35 -1.85 -8.02
CA PRO A 75 -9.69 -2.21 -7.55
C PRO A 75 -9.69 -2.65 -6.07
N GLY A 76 -9.31 -1.73 -5.16
CA GLY A 76 -9.07 -1.99 -3.74
C GLY A 76 -10.20 -2.66 -2.99
N PRO A 77 -11.46 -2.17 -3.05
CA PRO A 77 -12.57 -2.78 -2.33
C PRO A 77 -12.78 -4.24 -2.70
N GLN A 78 -12.80 -4.56 -3.99
CA GLN A 78 -12.96 -5.93 -4.46
C GLN A 78 -11.78 -6.82 -4.04
N TYR A 79 -10.56 -6.29 -4.07
CA TYR A 79 -9.37 -7.03 -3.63
C TYR A 79 -9.44 -7.39 -2.15
N LEU A 80 -9.90 -6.47 -1.30
CA LEU A 80 -10.10 -6.70 0.14
C LEU A 80 -11.23 -7.70 0.43
N GLU A 81 -12.31 -7.72 -0.36
CA GLU A 81 -13.39 -8.71 -0.26
C GLU A 81 -12.88 -10.15 -0.41
N HIS A 82 -11.79 -10.34 -1.17
CA HIS A 82 -11.13 -11.63 -1.35
C HIS A 82 -9.91 -11.83 -0.43
N ASN A 83 -9.75 -11.00 0.62
CA ASN A 83 -8.63 -11.02 1.58
C ASN A 83 -7.26 -10.89 0.91
N GLY A 84 -7.17 -10.14 -0.18
CA GLY A 84 -5.95 -9.91 -0.92
C GLY A 84 -4.87 -9.23 -0.07
N VAL A 85 -3.62 -9.62 -0.25
CA VAL A 85 -2.46 -9.06 0.44
C VAL A 85 -1.83 -7.99 -0.43
N TRP A 86 -1.60 -6.81 0.12
CA TRP A 86 -1.08 -5.65 -0.62
C TRP A 86 -0.09 -4.85 0.22
N GLY A 87 0.83 -4.19 -0.45
CA GLY A 87 1.78 -3.24 0.13
C GLY A 87 1.87 -1.98 -0.71
N ILE A 88 2.64 -1.00 -0.26
CA ILE A 88 2.86 0.26 -0.97
C ILE A 88 4.34 0.53 -1.21
N GLY A 89 4.64 1.31 -2.23
CA GLY A 89 5.94 1.88 -2.53
C GLY A 89 5.79 3.15 -3.34
N SER A 90 6.71 4.10 -3.18
CA SER A 90 6.66 5.38 -3.90
C SER A 90 7.01 5.26 -5.38
N ASP A 91 7.74 4.19 -5.75
CA ASP A 91 8.27 3.99 -7.10
C ASP A 91 9.03 5.23 -7.59
N SER A 92 8.64 5.82 -8.72
CA SER A 92 9.32 6.98 -9.32
C SER A 92 8.90 8.34 -8.74
N HIS A 93 7.87 8.38 -7.91
CA HIS A 93 7.37 9.65 -7.38
C HIS A 93 8.27 10.20 -6.27
N ILE A 94 8.49 11.52 -6.28
CA ILE A 94 9.41 12.21 -5.36
C ILE A 94 8.83 12.46 -3.96
N SER A 95 7.53 12.28 -3.78
CA SER A 95 6.83 12.62 -2.52
C SER A 95 7.05 11.60 -1.41
N VAL A 96 7.69 10.52 -1.57
CA VAL A 96 8.00 9.45 -0.59
C VAL A 96 7.27 9.61 0.76
N SER A 97 5.94 9.47 0.74
CA SER A 97 5.07 9.70 1.91
C SER A 97 4.05 8.58 2.09
N VAL A 98 4.24 7.78 3.14
CA VAL A 98 3.31 6.68 3.49
C VAL A 98 1.87 7.19 3.67
N SER A 99 1.69 8.31 4.37
CA SER A 99 0.34 8.85 4.61
C SER A 99 -0.32 9.39 3.35
N GLU A 100 0.46 9.86 2.39
CA GLU A 100 -0.06 10.32 1.09
C GLU A 100 -0.52 9.14 0.24
N ASP A 101 0.31 8.11 0.09
CA ASP A 101 -0.06 6.89 -0.62
C ASP A 101 -1.34 6.26 -0.05
N LEU A 102 -1.40 6.07 1.27
CA LEU A 102 -2.56 5.49 1.92
C LEU A 102 -3.81 6.36 1.79
N ARG A 103 -3.66 7.68 1.89
CA ARG A 103 -4.76 8.65 1.68
C ARG A 103 -5.28 8.59 0.25
N LEU A 104 -4.37 8.57 -0.72
CA LEU A 104 -4.71 8.51 -2.13
C LEU A 104 -5.44 7.22 -2.48
N PHE A 105 -5.01 6.09 -1.91
CA PHE A 105 -5.69 4.82 -2.08
C PHE A 105 -7.17 4.89 -1.71
N GLU A 106 -7.48 5.35 -0.50
CA GLU A 106 -8.87 5.48 -0.05
C GLU A 106 -9.63 6.57 -0.82
N TYR A 107 -9.01 7.74 -1.07
CA TYR A 107 -9.71 8.83 -1.76
C TYR A 107 -10.03 8.50 -3.21
N GLY A 108 -9.17 7.80 -3.92
CA GLY A 108 -9.46 7.30 -5.26
C GLY A 108 -10.71 6.41 -5.26
N GLN A 109 -10.81 5.47 -4.33
CA GLN A 109 -11.98 4.60 -4.21
C GLN A 109 -13.26 5.37 -3.84
N ARG A 110 -13.15 6.40 -2.98
CA ARG A 110 -14.29 7.27 -2.64
C ARG A 110 -14.82 8.02 -3.84
N LEU A 111 -13.94 8.58 -4.65
CA LEU A 111 -14.30 9.36 -5.83
C LEU A 111 -15.03 8.51 -6.88
N ILE A 112 -14.51 7.30 -7.15
CA ILE A 112 -15.19 6.36 -8.07
C ILE A 112 -16.57 5.96 -7.55
N ALA A 113 -16.63 5.56 -6.28
CA ALA A 113 -17.86 5.01 -5.72
C ALA A 113 -18.86 6.08 -5.25
N GLN A 114 -18.47 7.36 -5.16
CA GLN A 114 -19.24 8.45 -4.57
C GLN A 114 -19.74 8.14 -3.15
N ARG A 115 -18.92 7.43 -2.38
CA ARG A 115 -19.22 6.97 -1.01
C ARG A 115 -17.96 7.04 -0.15
N ARG A 116 -18.16 7.27 1.17
CA ARG A 116 -17.08 7.25 2.16
C ARG A 116 -16.71 5.82 2.58
N ASN A 117 -15.53 5.67 3.19
CA ASN A 117 -15.07 4.45 3.86
C ASN A 117 -15.15 3.22 2.94
N ARG A 118 -14.40 3.26 1.86
CA ARG A 118 -14.41 2.19 0.85
C ARG A 118 -13.49 1.03 1.20
N LEU A 119 -12.33 1.33 1.81
CA LEU A 119 -11.34 0.34 2.19
C LEU A 119 -11.54 -0.02 3.68
N ILE A 120 -12.59 -0.78 3.95
CA ILE A 120 -12.93 -1.31 5.28
C ILE A 120 -13.03 -2.84 5.22
N VAL A 121 -12.84 -3.47 6.37
CA VAL A 121 -13.01 -4.93 6.52
C VAL A 121 -13.94 -5.22 7.69
N PRO A 122 -14.62 -6.36 7.72
CA PRO A 122 -15.47 -6.76 8.84
C PRO A 122 -14.72 -6.71 10.17
N GLY A 123 -15.30 -6.05 11.16
CA GLY A 123 -14.72 -5.94 12.50
C GLY A 123 -13.74 -4.78 12.71
N GLU A 124 -13.33 -4.07 11.65
CA GLU A 124 -12.49 -2.86 11.76
C GLU A 124 -13.17 -1.66 11.11
N PRO A 125 -13.76 -0.75 11.90
CA PRO A 125 -14.48 0.41 11.38
C PRO A 125 -13.57 1.58 10.96
N HIS A 126 -12.28 1.53 11.33
CA HIS A 126 -11.33 2.62 11.10
C HIS A 126 -10.50 2.36 9.83
N VAL A 127 -10.78 3.12 8.78
CA VAL A 127 -10.07 3.01 7.49
C VAL A 127 -8.56 3.13 7.65
N GLY A 128 -8.08 4.07 8.49
CA GLY A 128 -6.64 4.24 8.75
C GLY A 128 -5.97 2.98 9.28
N ASN A 129 -6.66 2.22 10.16
CA ASN A 129 -6.14 0.96 10.67
C ASN A 129 -6.06 -0.09 9.55
N VAL A 130 -7.11 -0.24 8.75
CA VAL A 130 -7.11 -1.18 7.60
C VAL A 130 -5.97 -0.87 6.64
N LEU A 131 -5.80 0.41 6.30
CA LEU A 131 -4.77 0.86 5.38
C LEU A 131 -3.37 0.60 5.92
N TYR A 132 -3.08 1.08 7.12
CA TYR A 132 -1.74 0.98 7.69
C TYR A 132 -1.34 -0.47 7.95
N GLN A 133 -2.22 -1.25 8.58
CA GLN A 133 -1.97 -2.66 8.85
C GLN A 133 -1.89 -3.52 7.58
N GLY A 134 -2.68 -3.17 6.57
CA GLY A 134 -2.62 -3.80 5.25
C GLY A 134 -1.25 -3.60 4.60
N ALA A 135 -0.78 -2.34 4.53
CA ALA A 135 0.52 -1.99 3.97
C ALA A 135 1.69 -2.65 4.73
N LEU A 136 1.65 -2.68 6.07
CA LEU A 136 2.67 -3.36 6.88
C LEU A 136 2.75 -4.86 6.57
N ARG A 137 1.60 -5.54 6.57
CA ARG A 137 1.55 -7.00 6.30
C ARG A 137 2.03 -7.33 4.89
N GLY A 138 1.57 -6.55 3.91
CA GLY A 138 1.96 -6.76 2.52
C GLY A 138 3.43 -6.43 2.27
N GLY A 139 3.92 -5.34 2.83
CA GLY A 139 5.34 -4.97 2.76
C GLY A 139 6.25 -6.03 3.39
N ALA A 140 5.89 -6.54 4.58
CA ALA A 140 6.63 -7.62 5.25
C ALA A 140 6.70 -8.88 4.38
N ARG A 141 5.56 -9.27 3.78
CA ARG A 141 5.49 -10.44 2.88
C ARG A 141 6.32 -10.22 1.60
N ALA A 142 6.16 -9.06 0.96
CA ALA A 142 6.88 -8.73 -0.27
C ALA A 142 8.40 -8.75 -0.08
N LEU A 143 8.88 -8.31 1.09
CA LEU A 143 10.30 -8.32 1.46
C LEU A 143 10.78 -9.67 2.02
N GLY A 144 9.87 -10.59 2.34
CA GLY A 144 10.22 -11.89 2.94
C GLY A 144 10.90 -11.76 4.30
N GLN A 145 10.53 -10.75 5.10
CA GLN A 145 11.19 -10.44 6.38
C GLN A 145 10.18 -10.42 7.55
N ASN A 146 10.68 -10.74 8.75
CA ASN A 146 9.92 -10.61 9.99
C ASN A 146 9.92 -9.15 10.47
N ILE A 147 9.12 -8.31 9.81
CA ILE A 147 8.93 -6.88 10.07
C ILE A 147 7.44 -6.54 10.14
N GLY A 148 7.10 -5.30 10.43
CA GLY A 148 5.73 -4.79 10.35
C GLY A 148 4.91 -4.98 11.62
N GLN A 149 5.52 -5.41 12.73
CA GLN A 149 4.87 -5.44 14.05
C GLN A 149 5.86 -5.33 15.20
N LEU A 150 5.39 -4.80 16.33
CA LEU A 150 6.17 -4.71 17.57
C LEU A 150 5.96 -6.00 18.37
N SER A 151 6.80 -7.00 18.11
CA SER A 151 6.70 -8.31 18.77
C SER A 151 8.07 -8.97 18.88
N VAL A 152 8.23 -9.83 19.88
CA VAL A 152 9.48 -10.61 20.08
C VAL A 152 9.74 -11.48 18.84
N GLY A 153 10.96 -11.42 18.31
CA GLY A 153 11.36 -12.14 17.11
C GLY A 153 11.21 -11.33 15.80
N TYR A 154 10.63 -10.12 15.87
CA TYR A 154 10.55 -9.20 14.75
C TYR A 154 11.67 -8.17 14.79
N ARG A 155 12.11 -7.70 13.62
CA ARG A 155 13.08 -6.63 13.52
C ARG A 155 12.47 -5.34 14.10
N ALA A 156 13.24 -4.66 14.92
CA ALA A 156 12.82 -3.43 15.58
C ALA A 156 12.88 -2.24 14.60
N ASP A 157 11.81 -2.07 13.84
CA ASP A 157 11.56 -0.92 12.98
C ASP A 157 10.41 -0.12 13.56
N LEU A 158 10.62 1.16 13.86
CA LEU A 158 9.68 2.03 14.55
C LEU A 158 9.57 3.37 13.86
N VAL A 159 8.37 3.92 13.89
CA VAL A 159 8.10 5.32 13.55
C VAL A 159 7.48 5.98 14.78
N VAL A 160 8.02 7.15 15.18
CA VAL A 160 7.50 7.95 16.28
C VAL A 160 6.84 9.20 15.73
N LEU A 161 5.60 9.43 16.13
CA LEU A 161 4.83 10.61 15.74
C LEU A 161 4.94 11.69 16.81
N ASP A 162 4.94 12.95 16.37
CA ASP A 162 4.97 14.14 17.23
C ASP A 162 3.71 14.24 18.09
N SER A 163 3.87 14.03 19.39
CA SER A 163 2.79 14.16 20.37
C SER A 163 2.32 15.62 20.58
N GLN A 164 3.05 16.60 20.08
CA GLN A 164 2.68 18.02 20.14
C GLN A 164 1.91 18.46 18.89
N ASN A 165 1.89 17.67 17.83
CA ASN A 165 1.09 17.98 16.64
C ASN A 165 -0.39 18.01 17.02
N PRO A 166 -1.14 19.10 16.71
CA PRO A 166 -2.53 19.27 17.15
C PRO A 166 -3.48 18.13 16.69
N PHE A 167 -3.20 17.50 15.56
CA PHE A 167 -3.99 16.40 15.03
C PHE A 167 -3.65 15.07 15.73
N ILE A 168 -2.47 14.93 16.30
CA ILE A 168 -2.00 13.72 16.98
C ILE A 168 -2.27 13.81 18.49
N ALA A 169 -1.96 14.95 19.12
CA ALA A 169 -1.99 15.16 20.57
C ALA A 169 -3.32 14.82 21.24
N SER A 170 -4.44 15.02 20.54
CA SER A 170 -5.79 14.76 21.06
C SER A 170 -6.43 13.49 20.46
N ALA A 171 -5.64 12.65 19.79
CA ALA A 171 -6.15 11.43 19.21
C ALA A 171 -6.35 10.36 20.28
N GLU A 172 -7.53 9.75 20.31
CA GLU A 172 -7.71 8.44 20.97
C GLU A 172 -6.93 7.39 20.17
N ASP A 173 -6.39 6.37 20.85
CA ASP A 173 -5.52 5.36 20.23
C ASP A 173 -6.09 4.77 18.93
N GLN A 174 -7.39 4.43 18.96
CA GLN A 174 -8.09 3.89 17.79
C GLN A 174 -8.26 4.87 16.63
N MET A 175 -8.12 6.19 16.88
CA MET A 175 -8.27 7.24 15.87
C MET A 175 -6.92 7.77 15.35
N LEU A 176 -5.81 7.36 15.97
CA LEU A 176 -4.48 7.88 15.67
C LEU A 176 -4.12 7.76 14.18
N LEU A 177 -4.27 6.57 13.62
CA LEU A 177 -3.93 6.31 12.21
C LEU A 177 -4.88 7.05 11.25
N ASN A 178 -6.16 7.17 11.59
CA ASN A 178 -7.07 8.00 10.80
C ASN A 178 -6.64 9.47 10.78
N ARG A 179 -6.23 10.02 11.92
CA ARG A 179 -5.78 11.41 12.00
C ARG A 179 -4.46 11.61 11.27
N TRP A 180 -3.50 10.73 11.46
CA TRP A 180 -2.23 10.81 10.72
C TRP A 180 -2.46 10.78 9.21
N ILE A 181 -3.21 9.80 8.71
CA ILE A 181 -3.41 9.60 7.27
C ILE A 181 -4.29 10.70 6.66
N PHE A 182 -5.39 11.09 7.32
CA PHE A 182 -6.42 11.93 6.68
C PHE A 182 -6.44 13.39 7.15
N ALA A 183 -5.86 13.73 8.30
CA ALA A 183 -5.92 15.08 8.86
C ALA A 183 -4.59 15.81 8.87
N CYS A 184 -3.45 15.13 9.02
CA CYS A 184 -2.16 15.80 9.02
C CYS A 184 -1.81 16.30 7.62
N SER A 185 -1.51 17.59 7.52
CA SER A 185 -1.04 18.27 6.30
C SER A 185 0.49 18.33 6.20
N SER A 186 1.19 18.15 7.32
CA SER A 186 2.64 18.05 7.41
C SER A 186 3.06 16.68 7.93
N ASN A 187 4.31 16.31 7.69
CA ASN A 187 4.86 15.05 8.22
C ASN A 187 5.01 15.16 9.74
N PRO A 188 4.27 14.36 10.54
CA PRO A 188 4.38 14.37 11.99
C PRO A 188 5.44 13.40 12.53
N ILE A 189 6.27 12.81 11.69
CA ILE A 189 7.30 11.85 12.12
C ILE A 189 8.47 12.62 12.71
N THR A 190 8.81 12.32 13.97
CA THR A 190 9.94 12.91 14.69
C THR A 190 11.12 11.98 14.82
N ALA A 191 10.90 10.67 14.84
CA ALA A 191 11.99 9.72 14.90
C ALA A 191 11.67 8.44 14.12
N VAL A 192 12.72 7.81 13.59
CA VAL A 192 12.65 6.53 12.88
C VAL A 192 13.76 5.61 13.35
N MET A 193 13.39 4.40 13.73
CA MET A 193 14.33 3.33 14.05
C MET A 193 14.29 2.27 12.95
N THR A 194 15.47 1.77 12.58
CA THR A 194 15.61 0.68 11.62
C THR A 194 16.55 -0.38 12.19
N GLY A 195 16.07 -1.59 12.36
CA GLY A 195 16.87 -2.70 12.90
C GLY A 195 17.43 -2.42 14.30
N GLY A 196 16.67 -1.71 15.16
CA GLY A 196 17.08 -1.34 16.51
C GLY A 196 18.03 -0.15 16.59
N ARG A 197 18.25 0.58 15.50
CA ARG A 197 19.10 1.79 15.47
C ARG A 197 18.25 2.99 15.05
N TRP A 198 18.34 4.07 15.80
CA TRP A 198 17.77 5.34 15.38
C TRP A 198 18.51 5.85 14.14
N VAL A 199 17.78 6.20 13.10
CA VAL A 199 18.28 6.78 11.86
C VAL A 199 17.79 8.21 11.66
N ILE A 200 16.64 8.53 12.27
CA ILE A 200 16.10 9.89 12.38
C ILE A 200 15.81 10.13 13.85
N GLU A 201 16.24 11.29 14.39
CA GLU A 201 15.91 11.81 15.72
C GLU A 201 15.62 13.29 15.60
N ASP A 202 14.60 13.77 16.30
CA ASP A 202 14.13 15.17 16.26
C ASP A 202 13.88 15.70 14.82
N GLY A 203 13.45 14.82 13.91
CA GLY A 203 13.19 15.15 12.51
C GLY A 203 14.44 15.20 11.62
N HIS A 204 15.63 14.95 12.15
CA HIS A 204 16.89 14.98 11.40
C HIS A 204 17.49 13.59 11.19
N HIS A 205 17.92 13.33 9.97
CA HIS A 205 18.63 12.10 9.65
C HIS A 205 20.11 12.23 10.05
N HIS A 206 20.70 11.17 10.64
CA HIS A 206 22.10 11.21 11.12
C HIS A 206 23.17 11.50 10.05
N LYS A 207 22.81 11.47 8.78
CA LYS A 207 23.70 11.75 7.64
C LYS A 207 23.29 13.01 6.87
N GLU A 208 22.43 13.84 7.43
CA GLU A 208 22.19 15.18 6.89
C GLU A 208 23.44 16.03 7.08
N GLU A 209 23.92 16.68 5.99
CA GLU A 209 25.00 17.67 6.01
C GLU A 209 24.44 19.09 6.11
#